data_c10c3f99eda80a7b38fa7249509ea23d
#
_entry.id   c10c3f99eda80a7b38fa7249509ea23d
#
_cell.length_a   1.000
_cell.length_b   1.000
_cell.length_c   1.000
_cell.angle_alpha   90.00
_cell.angle_beta   90.00
_cell.angle_gamma   90.00
#
_symmetry.space_group_name_H-M   'P 1'
#
loop_
_entity.id
_entity.type
_entity.pdbx_description
1 polymer ?
#
loop_
_entity_poly.entity_id
_entity_poly.type
_entity_poly.pdbx_seq_one_letter_code
_entity_poly.pdbx_strand_id
1 'polypeptide(L)'
;VNTSVPFPSTTRAILAQLIAFDTTSSRSNLDLIRWIEAYLAQHGVTSSLTFNAEGTKANVYATIGPAGVAGICLSGHTDVVPTTGQPWTADPYTLVERDGKVFGRGTADMKGFIACVLAAVPAFLAGVREVPLHLAFSYDEEVGCVGVRGLLAALAKEPVKPLAVIIGEPTLMHVARGHKGKQAYRVVVEGRAGHSALTHLGVNAIEYACDLISFLRNKANTLRDEGPHDEAYEPAYSTIQTGKVSGGIAVNVIPERCEFDFEIRHLPSDDVVAMIDEVSAFARETVEPQMRAVDPACGVHFQRISAYPGLLGRGAHGLQRFCCGLTGFQDMITLSFGTEGGLFEAMDIPAIVCGPGSIEQAHRPDEFIELDQLARCDAFMQDLLTAVAKPGFKLD
;
A
#
# COMPACT_ATOMS: atom_id res chain seq x y z
N VAL A 1 -17.94 -35.26 -17.79
CA VAL A 1 -18.54 -35.01 -16.47
C VAL A 1 -17.50 -34.21 -15.68
N ASN A 2 -17.62 -32.90 -15.74
CA ASN A 2 -16.75 -31.98 -15.01
C ASN A 2 -17.34 -31.86 -13.59
N THR A 3 -16.87 -32.69 -12.66
CA THR A 3 -17.16 -32.50 -11.24
C THR A 3 -16.29 -31.33 -10.77
N SER A 4 -16.80 -30.11 -10.90
CA SER A 4 -16.18 -28.95 -10.30
C SER A 4 -16.09 -29.18 -8.79
N VAL A 5 -14.87 -29.21 -8.25
CA VAL A 5 -14.66 -29.19 -6.80
C VAL A 5 -15.35 -27.92 -6.27
N PRO A 6 -16.27 -28.05 -5.27
CA PRO A 6 -16.95 -26.87 -4.75
C PRO A 6 -15.95 -25.90 -4.14
N PHE A 7 -16.21 -24.60 -4.29
CA PHE A 7 -15.38 -23.57 -3.67
C PHE A 7 -15.41 -23.69 -2.13
N PRO A 8 -14.28 -23.37 -1.45
CA PRO A 8 -14.25 -23.37 0.00
C PRO A 8 -15.20 -22.30 0.58
N SER A 9 -15.74 -22.55 1.77
CA SER A 9 -16.74 -21.68 2.41
C SER A 9 -16.29 -21.10 3.75
N THR A 10 -15.17 -21.55 4.30
CA THR A 10 -14.64 -21.02 5.56
C THR A 10 -13.46 -20.10 5.29
N THR A 11 -13.29 -19.07 6.11
CA THR A 11 -12.17 -18.12 6.02
C THR A 11 -10.84 -18.82 5.89
N ARG A 12 -10.55 -19.82 6.72
CA ARG A 12 -9.29 -20.58 6.67
C ARG A 12 -9.11 -21.35 5.35
N ALA A 13 -10.14 -21.97 4.84
CA ALA A 13 -10.04 -22.73 3.60
C ALA A 13 -9.92 -21.79 2.37
N ILE A 14 -10.56 -20.63 2.40
CA ILE A 14 -10.40 -19.57 1.40
C ILE A 14 -8.97 -19.00 1.48
N LEU A 15 -8.48 -18.71 2.67
CA LEU A 15 -7.11 -18.22 2.87
C LEU A 15 -6.08 -19.20 2.32
N ALA A 16 -6.23 -20.50 2.57
CA ALA A 16 -5.34 -21.53 2.01
C ALA A 16 -5.30 -21.47 0.48
N GLN A 17 -6.45 -21.25 -0.14
CA GLN A 17 -6.54 -21.12 -1.59
C GLN A 17 -5.88 -19.82 -2.10
N LEU A 18 -6.10 -18.70 -1.40
CA LEU A 18 -5.50 -17.41 -1.79
C LEU A 18 -3.96 -17.43 -1.63
N ILE A 19 -3.46 -18.07 -0.58
CA ILE A 19 -2.01 -18.21 -0.34
C ILE A 19 -1.34 -19.06 -1.42
N ALA A 20 -2.03 -20.07 -1.96
CA ALA A 20 -1.48 -20.92 -3.02
C ALA A 20 -1.17 -20.19 -4.33
N PHE A 21 -1.69 -18.98 -4.52
CA PHE A 21 -1.32 -18.13 -5.65
C PHE A 21 -0.09 -17.27 -5.29
N ASP A 22 1.02 -17.48 -6.01
CA ASP A 22 2.17 -16.58 -5.94
C ASP A 22 1.87 -15.29 -6.72
N THR A 23 1.37 -14.31 -6.00
CA THR A 23 1.06 -12.97 -6.51
C THR A 23 2.11 -11.94 -6.09
N THR A 24 3.38 -12.35 -6.00
CA THR A 24 4.49 -11.40 -5.82
C THR A 24 4.33 -10.23 -6.79
N SER A 25 4.52 -8.98 -6.33
CA SER A 25 4.23 -7.78 -7.14
C SER A 25 4.97 -7.71 -8.49
N SER A 26 6.04 -8.48 -8.67
CA SER A 26 6.71 -8.62 -9.97
C SER A 26 6.04 -9.63 -10.92
N ARG A 27 4.99 -10.33 -10.47
CA ARG A 27 4.26 -11.37 -11.22
C ARG A 27 2.84 -10.94 -11.52
N SER A 28 2.15 -11.70 -12.36
CA SER A 28 0.72 -11.56 -12.62
C SER A 28 -0.11 -11.99 -11.40
N ASN A 29 -1.19 -11.27 -11.10
CA ASN A 29 -2.19 -11.68 -10.12
C ASN A 29 -3.44 -12.31 -10.78
N LEU A 30 -3.46 -12.47 -12.11
CA LEU A 30 -4.67 -12.82 -12.84
C LEU A 30 -5.28 -14.18 -12.46
N ASP A 31 -4.47 -15.16 -12.09
CA ASP A 31 -5.00 -16.47 -11.68
C ASP A 31 -5.78 -16.36 -10.38
N LEU A 32 -5.27 -15.58 -9.41
CA LEU A 32 -5.99 -15.26 -8.18
C LEU A 32 -7.27 -14.45 -8.48
N ILE A 33 -7.19 -13.43 -9.33
CA ILE A 33 -8.33 -12.57 -9.68
C ILE A 33 -9.43 -13.40 -10.38
N ARG A 34 -9.07 -14.27 -11.31
CA ARG A 34 -10.04 -15.16 -11.98
C ARG A 34 -10.69 -16.13 -10.99
N TRP A 35 -9.94 -16.62 -10.01
CA TRP A 35 -10.49 -17.45 -8.96
C TRP A 35 -11.48 -16.66 -8.10
N ILE A 36 -11.18 -15.42 -7.70
CA ILE A 36 -12.12 -14.55 -6.96
C ILE A 36 -13.36 -14.26 -7.80
N GLU A 37 -13.20 -13.92 -9.08
CA GLU A 37 -14.31 -13.68 -10.00
C GLU A 37 -15.23 -14.89 -10.12
N ALA A 38 -14.66 -16.09 -10.29
CA ALA A 38 -15.43 -17.33 -10.35
C ALA A 38 -16.13 -17.65 -9.02
N TYR A 39 -15.48 -17.39 -7.88
CA TYR A 39 -16.07 -17.52 -6.55
C TYR A 39 -17.29 -16.59 -6.39
N LEU A 40 -17.16 -15.32 -6.74
CA LEU A 40 -18.24 -14.34 -6.69
C LEU A 40 -19.39 -14.73 -7.63
N ALA A 41 -19.08 -15.15 -8.86
CA ALA A 41 -20.06 -15.58 -9.86
C ALA A 41 -20.85 -16.81 -9.41
N GLN A 42 -20.23 -17.78 -8.70
CA GLN A 42 -20.94 -18.92 -8.11
C GLN A 42 -22.01 -18.49 -7.11
N HIS A 43 -21.78 -17.39 -6.42
CA HIS A 43 -22.74 -16.78 -5.49
C HIS A 43 -23.71 -15.78 -6.16
N GLY A 44 -23.66 -15.66 -7.50
CA GLY A 44 -24.53 -14.74 -8.24
C GLY A 44 -24.10 -13.28 -8.16
N VAL A 45 -22.87 -13.00 -7.73
CA VAL A 45 -22.29 -11.64 -7.67
C VAL A 45 -21.51 -11.36 -8.95
N THR A 46 -21.93 -10.32 -9.67
CA THR A 46 -21.17 -9.83 -10.83
C THR A 46 -20.02 -8.93 -10.36
N SER A 47 -18.85 -9.13 -10.93
CA SER A 47 -17.68 -8.29 -10.70
C SER A 47 -17.24 -7.58 -11.98
N SER A 48 -16.51 -6.48 -11.82
CA SER A 48 -15.82 -5.76 -12.89
C SER A 48 -14.31 -5.80 -12.67
N LEU A 49 -13.56 -5.94 -13.76
CA LEU A 49 -12.11 -5.98 -13.74
C LEU A 49 -11.52 -4.70 -14.35
N THR A 50 -10.48 -4.17 -13.71
CA THR A 50 -9.67 -3.06 -14.26
C THR A 50 -8.25 -3.53 -14.42
N PHE A 51 -7.83 -3.68 -15.67
CA PHE A 51 -6.52 -4.19 -16.03
C PHE A 51 -5.44 -3.10 -16.05
N ASN A 52 -4.17 -3.50 -15.81
CA ASN A 52 -3.02 -2.68 -16.16
C ASN A 52 -2.89 -2.56 -17.70
N ALA A 53 -2.00 -1.68 -18.14
CA ALA A 53 -1.83 -1.41 -19.60
C ALA A 53 -1.40 -2.66 -20.40
N GLU A 54 -0.62 -3.55 -19.77
CA GLU A 54 -0.11 -4.78 -20.36
C GLU A 54 -1.12 -5.94 -20.34
N GLY A 55 -2.25 -5.78 -19.64
CA GLY A 55 -3.25 -6.84 -19.47
C GLY A 55 -2.78 -8.03 -18.62
N THR A 56 -1.72 -7.85 -17.83
CA THR A 56 -1.10 -8.90 -17.01
C THR A 56 -1.52 -8.91 -15.56
N LYS A 57 -2.18 -7.83 -15.11
CA LYS A 57 -2.70 -7.66 -13.76
C LYS A 57 -4.08 -7.02 -13.80
N ALA A 58 -4.91 -7.29 -12.80
CA ALA A 58 -6.22 -6.66 -12.69
C ALA A 58 -6.61 -6.39 -11.24
N ASN A 59 -7.37 -5.30 -11.05
CA ASN A 59 -8.21 -5.11 -9.87
C ASN A 59 -9.56 -5.79 -10.09
N VAL A 60 -10.22 -6.20 -9.02
CA VAL A 60 -11.61 -6.64 -9.05
C VAL A 60 -12.47 -5.74 -8.18
N TYR A 61 -13.64 -5.36 -8.70
CA TYR A 61 -14.65 -4.61 -7.97
C TYR A 61 -16.01 -5.30 -8.08
N ALA A 62 -16.70 -5.44 -6.97
CA ALA A 62 -18.04 -6.06 -6.95
C ALA A 62 -18.95 -5.32 -5.97
N THR A 63 -20.27 -5.38 -6.22
CA THR A 63 -21.29 -4.79 -5.35
C THR A 63 -22.28 -5.86 -4.94
N ILE A 64 -22.52 -5.97 -3.63
CA ILE A 64 -23.53 -6.84 -3.03
C ILE A 64 -24.64 -5.97 -2.46
N GLY A 65 -25.83 -6.06 -3.02
CA GLY A 65 -26.98 -5.23 -2.65
C GLY A 65 -27.47 -4.33 -3.77
N PRO A 66 -28.22 -3.26 -3.46
CA PRO A 66 -28.84 -2.41 -4.46
C PRO A 66 -27.81 -1.62 -5.28
N ALA A 67 -27.94 -1.68 -6.59
CA ALA A 67 -27.13 -0.90 -7.49
C ALA A 67 -27.47 0.60 -7.42
N GLY A 68 -26.47 1.47 -7.63
CA GLY A 68 -26.68 2.92 -7.64
C GLY A 68 -26.96 3.55 -6.27
N VAL A 69 -26.66 2.83 -5.18
CA VAL A 69 -26.70 3.34 -3.81
C VAL A 69 -25.28 3.36 -3.25
N ALA A 70 -24.94 4.44 -2.53
CA ALA A 70 -23.66 4.55 -1.86
C ALA A 70 -23.60 3.56 -0.68
N GLY A 71 -22.56 2.73 -0.64
CA GLY A 71 -22.37 1.71 0.38
C GLY A 71 -20.97 1.70 0.99
N ILE A 72 -20.72 0.78 1.91
CA ILE A 72 -19.41 0.63 2.52
C ILE A 72 -18.55 -0.27 1.63
N CYS A 73 -17.34 0.17 1.32
CA CYS A 73 -16.37 -0.58 0.54
C CYS A 73 -15.37 -1.28 1.47
N LEU A 74 -15.13 -2.55 1.23
CA LEU A 74 -14.10 -3.38 1.86
C LEU A 74 -12.96 -3.51 0.85
N SER A 75 -11.82 -2.90 1.15
CA SER A 75 -10.66 -2.82 0.24
C SER A 75 -9.46 -3.59 0.76
N GLY A 76 -8.76 -4.24 -0.15
CA GLY A 76 -7.50 -4.93 0.14
C GLY A 76 -6.68 -5.18 -1.11
N HIS A 77 -5.38 -5.42 -0.94
CA HIS A 77 -4.50 -5.76 -2.06
C HIS A 77 -4.26 -7.28 -2.16
N THR A 78 -4.04 -7.73 -3.37
CA THR A 78 -3.84 -9.16 -3.70
C THR A 78 -2.39 -9.53 -3.89
N ASP A 79 -1.52 -8.55 -4.11
CA ASP A 79 -0.09 -8.77 -4.27
C ASP A 79 0.61 -8.97 -2.93
N VAL A 80 1.83 -9.47 -2.98
CA VAL A 80 2.67 -9.74 -1.82
C VAL A 80 4.13 -9.44 -2.14
N VAL A 81 4.93 -9.11 -1.11
CA VAL A 81 6.38 -8.94 -1.27
C VAL A 81 7.09 -10.25 -1.61
N PRO A 82 8.27 -10.18 -2.28
CA PRO A 82 9.05 -11.36 -2.64
C PRO A 82 9.46 -12.20 -1.42
N THR A 83 9.52 -13.53 -1.64
CA THR A 83 10.04 -14.51 -0.66
C THR A 83 11.47 -14.93 -0.96
N THR A 84 11.97 -14.62 -2.14
CA THR A 84 13.31 -14.99 -2.62
C THR A 84 14.40 -14.42 -1.71
N GLY A 85 15.32 -15.27 -1.28
CA GLY A 85 16.42 -14.90 -0.38
C GLY A 85 16.04 -14.82 1.10
N GLN A 86 14.80 -15.11 1.46
CA GLN A 86 14.35 -15.20 2.85
C GLN A 86 14.43 -16.66 3.35
N PRO A 87 14.85 -16.90 4.62
CA PRO A 87 14.97 -18.23 5.19
C PRO A 87 13.61 -18.74 5.71
N TRP A 88 12.72 -19.16 4.81
CA TRP A 88 11.43 -19.77 5.18
C TRP A 88 11.62 -21.21 5.69
N THR A 89 10.89 -21.57 6.74
CA THR A 89 10.92 -22.95 7.30
C THR A 89 9.99 -23.92 6.56
N ALA A 90 9.02 -23.38 5.79
CA ALA A 90 8.11 -24.15 4.93
C ALA A 90 7.90 -23.39 3.61
N ASP A 91 7.22 -24.01 2.65
CA ASP A 91 6.84 -23.33 1.42
C ASP A 91 5.93 -22.13 1.72
N PRO A 92 6.32 -20.90 1.36
CA PRO A 92 5.56 -19.67 1.66
C PRO A 92 4.18 -19.63 1.00
N TYR A 93 3.93 -20.43 -0.02
CA TYR A 93 2.66 -20.48 -0.76
C TYR A 93 1.82 -21.71 -0.40
N THR A 94 2.18 -22.41 0.66
CA THR A 94 1.40 -23.50 1.25
C THR A 94 1.03 -23.13 2.69
N LEU A 95 -0.28 -22.96 2.96
CA LEU A 95 -0.74 -22.58 4.30
C LEU A 95 -0.44 -23.68 5.32
N VAL A 96 0.31 -23.36 6.36
CA VAL A 96 0.66 -24.28 7.44
C VAL A 96 0.03 -23.78 8.74
N GLU A 97 -0.74 -24.62 9.42
CA GLU A 97 -1.31 -24.31 10.75
C GLU A 97 -0.46 -24.95 11.85
N ARG A 98 -0.07 -24.15 12.83
CA ARG A 98 0.69 -24.58 14.00
C ARG A 98 0.49 -23.60 15.15
N ASP A 99 0.26 -24.12 16.37
CA ASP A 99 0.22 -23.35 17.61
C ASP A 99 -0.77 -22.16 17.59
N GLY A 100 -1.96 -22.36 17.01
CA GLY A 100 -3.00 -21.33 16.93
C GLY A 100 -2.71 -20.24 15.88
N LYS A 101 -1.74 -20.46 15.00
CA LYS A 101 -1.33 -19.57 13.92
C LYS A 101 -1.39 -20.27 12.57
N VAL A 102 -1.61 -19.49 11.53
CA VAL A 102 -1.49 -19.96 10.15
C VAL A 102 -0.37 -19.18 9.46
N PHE A 103 0.57 -19.93 8.89
CA PHE A 103 1.80 -19.43 8.25
C PHE A 103 1.66 -19.45 6.74
N GLY A 104 2.17 -18.43 6.08
CA GLY A 104 2.23 -18.28 4.64
C GLY A 104 2.39 -16.82 4.22
N ARG A 105 3.01 -16.56 3.07
CA ARG A 105 3.18 -15.19 2.56
C ARG A 105 1.82 -14.57 2.21
N GLY A 106 1.54 -13.39 2.79
CA GLY A 106 0.27 -12.69 2.63
C GLY A 106 -0.81 -13.10 3.63
N THR A 107 -0.49 -13.94 4.63
CA THR A 107 -1.48 -14.32 5.67
C THR A 107 -1.89 -13.12 6.50
N ALA A 108 -0.95 -12.26 6.91
CA ALA A 108 -1.19 -11.01 7.62
C ALA A 108 -1.36 -9.84 6.64
N ASP A 109 -0.58 -9.79 5.58
CA ASP A 109 -0.49 -8.66 4.65
C ASP A 109 -0.80 -9.13 3.20
N MET A 110 -2.08 -9.03 2.71
CA MET A 110 -3.28 -8.90 3.54
C MET A 110 -4.39 -9.86 3.06
N LYS A 111 -3.99 -11.04 2.52
CA LYS A 111 -4.95 -12.05 2.03
C LYS A 111 -5.86 -12.62 3.13
N GLY A 112 -5.43 -12.51 4.42
CA GLY A 112 -6.26 -12.87 5.56
C GLY A 112 -7.55 -12.06 5.61
N PHE A 113 -7.48 -10.74 5.45
CA PHE A 113 -8.65 -9.89 5.35
C PHE A 113 -9.53 -10.25 4.14
N ILE A 114 -8.92 -10.43 2.96
CA ILE A 114 -9.66 -10.82 1.75
C ILE A 114 -10.41 -12.14 1.98
N ALA A 115 -9.80 -13.09 2.66
CA ALA A 115 -10.43 -14.37 2.98
C ALA A 115 -11.67 -14.21 3.88
N CYS A 116 -11.59 -13.35 4.92
CA CYS A 116 -12.74 -13.04 5.78
C CYS A 116 -13.86 -12.37 4.99
N VAL A 117 -13.55 -11.42 4.10
CA VAL A 117 -14.52 -10.74 3.24
C VAL A 117 -15.21 -11.75 2.31
N LEU A 118 -14.46 -12.62 1.65
CA LEU A 118 -15.01 -13.61 0.73
C LEU A 118 -15.87 -14.66 1.49
N ALA A 119 -15.42 -15.10 2.66
CA ALA A 119 -16.20 -16.04 3.50
C ALA A 119 -17.56 -15.44 3.93
N ALA A 120 -17.64 -14.12 4.10
CA ALA A 120 -18.84 -13.42 4.49
C ALA A 120 -19.82 -13.18 3.31
N VAL A 121 -19.42 -13.37 2.05
CA VAL A 121 -20.27 -13.12 0.86
C VAL A 121 -21.65 -13.79 0.92
N PRO A 122 -21.80 -15.07 1.29
CA PRO A 122 -23.11 -15.68 1.38
C PRO A 122 -24.03 -15.01 2.42
N ALA A 123 -23.48 -14.60 3.56
CA ALA A 123 -24.21 -13.88 4.59
C ALA A 123 -24.59 -12.46 4.13
N PHE A 124 -23.69 -11.75 3.43
CA PHE A 124 -23.97 -10.44 2.86
C PHE A 124 -25.14 -10.50 1.86
N LEU A 125 -25.15 -11.50 0.97
CA LEU A 125 -26.25 -11.70 0.03
C LEU A 125 -27.59 -11.95 0.71
N ALA A 126 -27.59 -12.68 1.82
CA ALA A 126 -28.80 -12.96 2.58
C ALA A 126 -29.31 -11.75 3.38
N GLY A 127 -28.40 -10.89 3.86
CA GLY A 127 -28.68 -9.82 4.84
C GLY A 127 -28.76 -8.39 4.30
N VAL A 128 -27.98 -8.03 3.28
CA VAL A 128 -27.93 -6.66 2.73
C VAL A 128 -29.27 -6.28 2.08
N ARG A 129 -29.80 -5.09 2.39
CA ARG A 129 -31.12 -4.64 1.91
C ARG A 129 -31.09 -3.25 1.28
N GLU A 130 -30.72 -2.22 2.03
CA GLU A 130 -30.78 -0.80 1.61
C GLU A 130 -29.39 -0.23 1.28
N VAL A 131 -28.38 -0.57 2.08
CA VAL A 131 -27.01 -0.08 1.92
C VAL A 131 -26.13 -1.22 1.40
N PRO A 132 -25.58 -1.11 0.19
CA PRO A 132 -24.75 -2.16 -0.38
C PRO A 132 -23.39 -2.25 0.31
N LEU A 133 -22.75 -3.42 0.16
CA LEU A 133 -21.35 -3.62 0.44
C LEU A 133 -20.60 -3.73 -0.89
N HIS A 134 -19.49 -3.02 -1.01
CA HIS A 134 -18.60 -3.08 -2.16
C HIS A 134 -17.33 -3.83 -1.79
N LEU A 135 -16.80 -4.62 -2.69
CA LEU A 135 -15.54 -5.31 -2.58
C LEU A 135 -14.59 -4.69 -3.60
N ALA A 136 -13.40 -4.28 -3.15
CA ALA A 136 -12.39 -3.67 -4.00
C ALA A 136 -11.04 -4.33 -3.71
N PHE A 137 -10.55 -5.18 -4.61
CA PHE A 137 -9.27 -5.85 -4.44
C PHE A 137 -8.30 -5.42 -5.53
N SER A 138 -7.16 -4.88 -5.11
CA SER A 138 -6.16 -4.26 -5.99
C SER A 138 -4.94 -5.14 -6.21
N TYR A 139 -4.05 -4.68 -7.07
CA TYR A 139 -2.72 -5.22 -7.31
C TYR A 139 -1.66 -4.12 -7.12
N ASP A 140 -0.40 -4.51 -6.92
CA ASP A 140 0.76 -3.61 -6.81
C ASP A 140 0.61 -2.50 -5.76
N GLU A 141 0.00 -2.85 -4.62
CA GLU A 141 0.03 -2.00 -3.44
C GLU A 141 1.45 -1.86 -2.91
N GLU A 142 2.15 -2.98 -2.76
CA GLU A 142 3.49 -3.15 -2.16
C GLU A 142 4.60 -2.36 -2.88
N VAL A 143 4.37 -2.02 -4.14
CA VAL A 143 5.29 -1.21 -4.95
C VAL A 143 4.83 0.25 -5.11
N GLY A 144 3.87 0.70 -4.27
CA GLY A 144 3.47 2.10 -4.16
C GLY A 144 2.03 2.39 -4.55
N CYS A 145 1.09 1.51 -4.21
CA CYS A 145 -0.35 1.66 -4.45
C CYS A 145 -0.65 1.98 -5.92
N VAL A 146 -0.02 1.21 -6.83
CA VAL A 146 -0.10 1.49 -8.28
C VAL A 146 -1.44 1.06 -8.86
N GLY A 147 -1.86 -0.17 -8.55
CA GLY A 147 -3.03 -0.80 -9.17
C GLY A 147 -4.35 -0.14 -8.82
N VAL A 148 -4.54 0.24 -7.58
CA VAL A 148 -5.78 0.88 -7.10
C VAL A 148 -6.12 2.14 -7.87
N ARG A 149 -5.14 2.85 -8.44
CA ARG A 149 -5.36 4.07 -9.25
C ARG A 149 -6.26 3.81 -10.46
N GLY A 150 -6.08 2.65 -11.11
CA GLY A 150 -6.94 2.23 -12.21
C GLY A 150 -8.38 1.96 -11.75
N LEU A 151 -8.56 1.31 -10.60
CA LEU A 151 -9.85 1.09 -9.99
C LEU A 151 -10.52 2.41 -9.60
N LEU A 152 -9.79 3.32 -8.96
CA LEU A 152 -10.29 4.65 -8.58
C LEU A 152 -10.68 5.48 -9.81
N ALA A 153 -9.90 5.41 -10.89
CA ALA A 153 -10.24 6.07 -12.15
C ALA A 153 -11.52 5.50 -12.81
N ALA A 154 -11.80 4.22 -12.59
CA ALA A 154 -13.07 3.62 -12.99
C ALA A 154 -14.22 4.11 -12.09
N LEU A 155 -14.05 4.07 -10.77
CA LEU A 155 -15.03 4.57 -9.79
C LEU A 155 -15.35 6.06 -9.97
N ALA A 156 -14.39 6.87 -10.40
CA ALA A 156 -14.61 8.30 -10.68
C ALA A 156 -15.65 8.53 -11.79
N LYS A 157 -15.88 7.55 -12.67
CA LYS A 157 -16.85 7.62 -13.77
C LYS A 157 -18.23 7.12 -13.36
N GLU A 158 -18.33 6.42 -12.22
CA GLU A 158 -19.60 5.93 -11.71
C GLU A 158 -20.44 7.09 -11.14
N PRO A 159 -21.76 7.07 -11.33
CA PRO A 159 -22.65 8.11 -10.82
C PRO A 159 -22.72 8.14 -9.29
N VAL A 160 -22.41 7.03 -8.64
CA VAL A 160 -22.43 6.89 -7.19
C VAL A 160 -21.12 6.25 -6.74
N LYS A 161 -20.40 6.95 -5.86
CA LYS A 161 -19.19 6.44 -5.20
C LYS A 161 -19.55 5.70 -3.90
N PRO A 162 -18.66 4.84 -3.38
CA PRO A 162 -18.81 4.32 -2.02
C PRO A 162 -19.00 5.44 -1.00
N LEU A 163 -19.84 5.20 0.00
CA LEU A 163 -20.07 6.09 1.13
C LEU A 163 -18.80 6.26 1.98
N ALA A 164 -18.08 5.14 2.14
CA ALA A 164 -16.85 5.05 2.91
C ALA A 164 -16.08 3.79 2.54
N VAL A 165 -14.79 3.72 2.89
CA VAL A 165 -13.95 2.55 2.65
C VAL A 165 -13.24 2.11 3.94
N ILE A 166 -13.19 0.81 4.16
CA ILE A 166 -12.41 0.14 5.19
C ILE A 166 -11.29 -0.62 4.48
N ILE A 167 -10.05 -0.19 4.71
CA ILE A 167 -8.85 -0.85 4.18
C ILE A 167 -8.43 -1.91 5.18
N GLY A 168 -8.30 -3.15 4.76
CA GLY A 168 -8.11 -4.29 5.66
C GLY A 168 -6.67 -4.61 6.03
N GLU A 169 -5.77 -3.62 6.03
CA GLU A 169 -4.38 -3.80 6.45
C GLU A 169 -4.25 -4.20 7.93
N PRO A 170 -3.17 -4.93 8.29
CA PRO A 170 -3.02 -5.55 9.60
C PRO A 170 -2.83 -4.52 10.73
N THR A 171 -3.89 -4.26 11.49
CA THR A 171 -3.94 -3.33 12.62
C THR A 171 -4.32 -4.01 13.93
N LEU A 172 -4.31 -5.34 13.98
CA LEU A 172 -4.86 -6.12 15.11
C LEU A 172 -6.33 -5.78 15.38
N MET A 173 -7.08 -5.41 14.33
CA MET A 173 -8.46 -4.92 14.37
C MET A 173 -8.66 -3.57 15.10
N HIS A 174 -7.59 -2.82 15.42
CA HIS A 174 -7.73 -1.43 15.84
C HIS A 174 -8.10 -0.55 14.65
N VAL A 175 -8.91 0.46 14.90
CA VAL A 175 -9.25 1.47 13.89
C VAL A 175 -8.09 2.45 13.77
N ALA A 176 -7.41 2.46 12.63
CA ALA A 176 -6.42 3.47 12.33
C ALA A 176 -7.08 4.61 11.55
N ARG A 177 -6.99 5.82 12.12
CA ARG A 177 -7.62 7.05 11.60
C ARG A 177 -6.76 7.80 10.59
N GLY A 178 -5.49 7.38 10.44
CA GLY A 178 -4.54 8.04 9.57
C GLY A 178 -3.26 7.26 9.40
N HIS A 179 -2.53 7.55 8.31
CA HIS A 179 -1.21 7.00 8.04
C HIS A 179 -0.33 7.99 7.29
N LYS A 180 1.01 7.82 7.42
CA LYS A 180 1.97 8.64 6.66
C LYS A 180 1.89 8.37 5.16
N GLY A 181 2.19 9.39 4.37
CA GLY A 181 2.38 9.27 2.94
C GLY A 181 3.83 8.90 2.59
N LYS A 182 4.07 8.63 1.31
CA LYS A 182 5.37 8.26 0.77
C LYS A 182 5.68 8.99 -0.53
N GLN A 183 6.93 9.40 -0.68
CA GLN A 183 7.54 9.78 -1.94
C GLN A 183 8.90 9.06 -2.05
N ALA A 184 9.14 8.36 -3.14
CA ALA A 184 10.43 7.72 -3.39
C ALA A 184 10.96 8.10 -4.77
N TYR A 185 12.23 8.45 -4.80
CA TYR A 185 12.91 8.92 -6.01
C TYR A 185 14.24 8.22 -6.20
N ARG A 186 14.56 7.96 -7.48
CA ARG A 186 15.90 7.72 -7.96
C ARG A 186 16.49 9.02 -8.45
N VAL A 187 17.70 9.34 -7.99
CA VAL A 187 18.48 10.47 -8.48
C VAL A 187 19.67 9.92 -9.24
N VAL A 188 19.85 10.38 -10.46
CA VAL A 188 20.96 10.04 -11.32
C VAL A 188 21.79 11.28 -11.50
N VAL A 189 23.06 11.23 -11.09
CA VAL A 189 24.06 12.26 -11.29
C VAL A 189 24.93 11.84 -12.47
N GLU A 190 24.92 12.64 -13.54
CA GLU A 190 25.72 12.43 -14.74
C GLU A 190 26.86 13.44 -14.78
N GLY A 191 28.04 12.93 -14.55
CA GLY A 191 29.29 13.68 -14.56
C GLY A 191 30.08 13.46 -15.86
N ARG A 192 31.41 13.59 -15.76
CA ARG A 192 32.35 13.40 -16.86
C ARG A 192 33.54 12.55 -16.44
N ALA A 193 33.76 11.43 -17.14
CA ALA A 193 34.89 10.54 -16.90
C ALA A 193 36.22 11.22 -17.20
N GLY A 194 37.26 10.75 -16.53
CA GLY A 194 38.63 11.21 -16.76
C GLY A 194 39.63 10.39 -15.95
N HIS A 195 40.91 10.69 -16.17
CA HIS A 195 41.97 10.10 -15.36
C HIS A 195 41.98 10.76 -13.98
N SER A 196 42.02 9.98 -12.90
CA SER A 196 41.94 10.47 -11.53
C SER A 196 43.07 11.47 -11.14
N ALA A 197 44.20 11.47 -11.85
CA ALA A 197 45.27 12.47 -11.67
C ALA A 197 44.92 13.84 -12.28
N LEU A 198 43.88 13.94 -13.11
CA LEU A 198 43.49 15.17 -13.83
C LEU A 198 42.05 15.55 -13.43
N THR A 199 41.81 15.66 -12.13
CA THR A 199 40.46 15.89 -11.56
C THR A 199 39.77 17.13 -12.09
N HIS A 200 40.52 18.16 -12.45
CA HIS A 200 40.03 19.44 -13.01
C HIS A 200 39.45 19.31 -14.44
N LEU A 201 39.67 18.18 -15.13
CA LEU A 201 39.16 17.91 -16.47
C LEU A 201 37.91 16.99 -16.46
N GLY A 202 37.52 16.46 -15.30
CA GLY A 202 36.37 15.61 -15.13
C GLY A 202 35.34 16.18 -14.16
N VAL A 203 34.20 15.53 -14.07
CA VAL A 203 33.16 15.84 -13.10
C VAL A 203 32.81 14.56 -12.34
N ASN A 204 33.18 14.49 -11.07
CA ASN A 204 33.03 13.32 -10.22
C ASN A 204 31.57 13.19 -9.75
N ALA A 205 30.80 12.33 -10.41
CA ALA A 205 29.40 12.12 -10.09
C ALA A 205 29.14 11.61 -8.66
N ILE A 206 30.09 10.87 -8.06
CA ILE A 206 29.96 10.40 -6.67
C ILE A 206 30.03 11.58 -5.69
N GLU A 207 30.97 12.51 -5.88
CA GLU A 207 31.13 13.65 -4.98
C GLU A 207 29.89 14.54 -4.99
N TYR A 208 29.34 14.85 -6.17
CA TYR A 208 28.09 15.62 -6.28
C TYR A 208 26.87 14.87 -5.79
N ALA A 209 26.82 13.53 -5.92
CA ALA A 209 25.79 12.73 -5.26
C ALA A 209 25.88 12.80 -3.74
N CYS A 210 27.11 12.83 -3.18
CA CYS A 210 27.32 13.01 -1.74
C CYS A 210 26.84 14.38 -1.24
N ASP A 211 26.96 15.45 -2.03
CA ASP A 211 26.41 16.77 -1.68
C ASP A 211 24.89 16.72 -1.57
N LEU A 212 24.20 16.08 -2.54
CA LEU A 212 22.76 15.87 -2.52
C LEU A 212 22.31 15.00 -1.33
N ILE A 213 23.02 13.91 -1.06
CA ILE A 213 22.73 13.02 0.07
C ILE A 213 22.96 13.77 1.40
N SER A 214 23.99 14.62 1.47
CA SER A 214 24.24 15.45 2.65
C SER A 214 23.15 16.49 2.86
N PHE A 215 22.65 17.11 1.79
CA PHE A 215 21.49 17.99 1.84
C PHE A 215 20.25 17.28 2.37
N LEU A 216 19.91 16.08 1.83
CA LEU A 216 18.80 15.25 2.30
C LEU A 216 18.93 14.90 3.78
N ARG A 217 20.12 14.51 4.24
CA ARG A 217 20.38 14.19 5.64
C ARG A 217 20.19 15.42 6.54
N ASN A 218 20.68 16.59 6.13
CA ASN A 218 20.49 17.82 6.89
C ASN A 218 19.01 18.19 6.99
N LYS A 219 18.25 18.06 5.88
CA LYS A 219 16.80 18.27 5.89
C LYS A 219 16.09 17.27 6.81
N ALA A 220 16.49 16.00 6.80
CA ALA A 220 15.97 14.99 7.73
C ALA A 220 16.22 15.38 9.20
N ASN A 221 17.40 15.91 9.52
CA ASN A 221 17.70 16.41 10.86
C ASN A 221 16.83 17.61 11.24
N THR A 222 16.66 18.59 10.33
CA THR A 222 15.75 19.73 10.56
C THR A 222 14.31 19.27 10.81
N LEU A 223 13.80 18.33 10.02
CA LEU A 223 12.45 17.79 10.23
C LEU A 223 12.31 17.09 11.59
N ARG A 224 13.34 16.37 12.03
CA ARG A 224 13.36 15.74 13.36
C ARG A 224 13.41 16.75 14.49
N ASP A 225 14.27 17.77 14.37
CA ASP A 225 14.62 18.67 15.48
C ASP A 225 13.70 19.91 15.54
N GLU A 226 13.18 20.40 14.40
CA GLU A 226 12.50 21.67 14.25
C GLU A 226 11.20 21.59 13.43
N GLY A 227 11.01 20.50 12.65
CA GLY A 227 9.89 20.38 11.71
C GLY A 227 8.55 20.23 12.40
N PRO A 228 7.45 20.17 11.63
CA PRO A 228 6.16 19.84 12.21
C PRO A 228 6.20 18.50 12.92
N HIS A 229 5.62 18.45 14.13
CA HIS A 229 5.48 17.21 14.89
C HIS A 229 4.00 16.90 15.11
N ASP A 230 3.64 15.63 14.98
CA ASP A 230 2.34 15.08 15.37
C ASP A 230 2.57 13.85 16.23
N GLU A 231 2.37 14.00 17.53
CA GLU A 231 2.59 12.96 18.55
C GLU A 231 1.68 11.71 18.36
N ALA A 232 0.72 11.79 17.46
CA ALA A 232 -0.08 10.64 17.11
C ALA A 232 0.71 9.61 16.27
N TYR A 233 1.82 10.01 15.64
CA TYR A 233 2.65 9.15 14.79
C TYR A 233 3.98 8.79 15.44
N GLU A 234 4.53 7.62 15.08
CA GLU A 234 5.85 7.17 15.48
C GLU A 234 6.73 6.92 14.24
N PRO A 235 7.81 7.67 14.02
CA PRO A 235 8.17 8.91 14.73
C PRO A 235 7.19 10.05 14.44
N ALA A 236 7.12 11.03 15.37
CA ALA A 236 6.18 12.16 15.33
C ALA A 236 6.43 13.17 14.20
N TYR A 237 7.36 12.93 13.31
CA TYR A 237 7.79 13.84 12.25
C TYR A 237 7.97 13.10 10.92
N SER A 238 8.07 13.86 9.83
CA SER A 238 8.39 13.33 8.50
C SER A 238 9.86 12.91 8.43
N THR A 239 10.12 11.73 7.87
CA THR A 239 11.46 11.15 7.76
C THR A 239 11.95 11.17 6.33
N ILE A 240 13.26 11.33 6.14
CA ILE A 240 13.94 11.21 4.85
C ILE A 240 15.10 10.21 5.01
N GLN A 241 15.20 9.27 4.09
CA GLN A 241 16.26 8.27 4.10
C GLN A 241 16.79 8.03 2.69
N THR A 242 18.12 7.95 2.55
CA THR A 242 18.78 7.39 1.37
C THR A 242 18.99 5.90 1.60
N GLY A 243 18.30 5.07 0.82
CA GLY A 243 18.29 3.60 1.02
C GLY A 243 19.29 2.85 0.15
N LYS A 244 19.76 3.46 -0.98
CA LYS A 244 20.65 2.81 -1.94
C LYS A 244 21.55 3.85 -2.60
N VAL A 245 22.81 3.47 -2.88
CA VAL A 245 23.75 4.25 -3.68
C VAL A 245 24.61 3.31 -4.52
N SER A 246 24.91 3.72 -5.77
CA SER A 246 25.79 2.99 -6.68
C SER A 246 26.50 3.96 -7.61
N GLY A 247 27.81 3.82 -7.78
CA GLY A 247 28.60 4.70 -8.66
C GLY A 247 30.06 4.30 -8.79
N GLY A 248 30.69 4.78 -9.87
CA GLY A 248 32.10 4.51 -10.17
C GLY A 248 32.38 3.09 -10.68
N ILE A 249 33.54 2.92 -11.29
CA ILE A 249 34.01 1.63 -11.87
C ILE A 249 35.39 1.22 -11.39
N ALA A 250 36.28 2.20 -11.09
CA ALA A 250 37.65 1.96 -10.63
C ALA A 250 38.18 3.19 -9.90
N VAL A 251 39.13 2.98 -8.96
CA VAL A 251 39.68 4.07 -8.12
C VAL A 251 40.48 5.12 -8.92
N ASN A 252 41.03 4.75 -10.08
CA ASN A 252 41.81 5.61 -10.94
C ASN A 252 41.04 6.23 -12.11
N VAL A 253 39.74 6.14 -12.09
CA VAL A 253 38.81 6.73 -13.08
C VAL A 253 37.88 7.68 -12.36
N ILE A 254 37.74 8.93 -12.83
CA ILE A 254 36.73 9.87 -12.33
C ILE A 254 35.34 9.29 -12.67
N PRO A 255 34.46 9.06 -11.68
CA PRO A 255 33.13 8.50 -11.92
C PRO A 255 32.26 9.44 -12.76
N GLU A 256 31.78 8.97 -13.92
CA GLU A 256 30.86 9.73 -14.77
C GLU A 256 29.39 9.53 -14.41
N ARG A 257 29.08 8.53 -13.55
CA ARG A 257 27.72 8.24 -13.13
C ARG A 257 27.70 7.80 -11.68
N CYS A 258 26.75 8.37 -10.96
CA CYS A 258 26.30 7.89 -9.65
C CYS A 258 24.79 7.95 -9.58
N GLU A 259 24.18 6.92 -9.00
CA GLU A 259 22.76 6.91 -8.72
C GLU A 259 22.48 6.56 -7.27
N PHE A 260 21.46 7.18 -6.70
CA PHE A 260 20.98 6.83 -5.38
C PHE A 260 19.45 6.90 -5.32
N ASP A 261 18.86 6.06 -4.46
CA ASP A 261 17.44 6.04 -4.18
C ASP A 261 17.20 6.60 -2.78
N PHE A 262 16.25 7.53 -2.64
CA PHE A 262 15.80 8.05 -1.36
C PHE A 262 14.28 8.01 -1.25
N GLU A 263 13.77 7.98 -0.01
CA GLU A 263 12.35 8.11 0.27
C GLU A 263 12.08 9.15 1.35
N ILE A 264 10.90 9.75 1.27
CA ILE A 264 10.28 10.58 2.30
C ILE A 264 9.04 9.86 2.79
N ARG A 265 8.95 9.62 4.11
CA ARG A 265 7.72 9.22 4.79
C ARG A 265 7.17 10.45 5.49
N HIS A 266 6.17 11.08 4.90
CA HIS A 266 5.70 12.38 5.35
C HIS A 266 4.44 12.27 6.20
N LEU A 267 4.29 13.18 7.19
CA LEU A 267 3.02 13.38 7.87
C LEU A 267 1.95 13.77 6.85
N PRO A 268 0.70 13.36 7.03
CA PRO A 268 -0.37 13.68 6.07
C PRO A 268 -0.63 15.19 5.93
N SER A 269 -0.26 15.97 6.95
CA SER A 269 -0.39 17.43 6.97
C SER A 269 0.73 18.16 6.24
N ASP A 270 1.86 17.50 5.97
CA ASP A 270 3.04 18.13 5.41
C ASP A 270 2.92 18.35 3.90
N ASP A 271 3.46 19.47 3.43
CA ASP A 271 3.60 19.74 2.00
C ASP A 271 4.83 19.02 1.45
N VAL A 272 4.63 17.75 1.09
CA VAL A 272 5.70 16.93 0.52
C VAL A 272 6.14 17.42 -0.86
N VAL A 273 5.29 18.14 -1.59
CA VAL A 273 5.66 18.71 -2.89
C VAL A 273 6.72 19.79 -2.68
N ALA A 274 6.49 20.71 -1.73
CA ALA A 274 7.50 21.70 -1.36
C ALA A 274 8.82 21.07 -0.90
N MET A 275 8.78 19.94 -0.16
CA MET A 275 9.98 19.23 0.25
C MET A 275 10.80 18.70 -0.95
N ILE A 276 10.12 18.15 -1.97
CA ILE A 276 10.78 17.66 -3.19
C ILE A 276 11.29 18.82 -4.04
N ASP A 277 10.53 19.92 -4.11
CA ASP A 277 10.95 21.12 -4.84
C ASP A 277 12.22 21.74 -4.25
N GLU A 278 12.38 21.76 -2.92
CA GLU A 278 13.62 22.21 -2.26
C GLU A 278 14.83 21.34 -2.64
N VAL A 279 14.68 20.01 -2.67
CA VAL A 279 15.75 19.08 -3.08
C VAL A 279 16.12 19.31 -4.55
N SER A 280 15.11 19.47 -5.39
CA SER A 280 15.30 19.73 -6.83
C SER A 280 15.93 21.10 -7.09
N ALA A 281 15.54 22.11 -6.29
CA ALA A 281 16.12 23.44 -6.36
C ALA A 281 17.61 23.44 -5.95
N PHE A 282 17.97 22.73 -4.87
CA PHE A 282 19.37 22.58 -4.47
C PHE A 282 20.21 21.93 -5.58
N ALA A 283 19.69 20.89 -6.22
CA ALA A 283 20.35 20.25 -7.37
C ALA A 283 20.59 21.27 -8.49
N ARG A 284 19.54 21.99 -8.92
CA ARG A 284 19.55 22.90 -10.05
C ARG A 284 20.35 24.18 -9.79
N GLU A 285 20.30 24.72 -8.57
CA GLU A 285 20.83 26.07 -8.26
C GLU A 285 22.23 26.01 -7.61
N THR A 286 22.58 24.87 -6.99
CA THR A 286 23.85 24.74 -6.28
C THR A 286 24.76 23.71 -6.93
N VAL A 287 24.27 22.53 -7.27
CA VAL A 287 25.09 21.40 -7.74
C VAL A 287 25.37 21.50 -9.25
N GLU A 288 24.33 21.57 -10.07
CA GLU A 288 24.50 21.58 -11.54
C GLU A 288 25.34 22.74 -12.08
N PRO A 289 25.31 23.99 -11.55
CA PRO A 289 26.16 25.05 -12.04
C PRO A 289 27.63 24.73 -11.91
N GLN A 290 28.08 24.06 -10.83
CA GLN A 290 29.46 23.66 -10.61
C GLN A 290 29.88 22.57 -11.60
N MET A 291 29.00 21.57 -11.83
CA MET A 291 29.23 20.50 -12.78
C MET A 291 29.33 21.03 -14.22
N ARG A 292 28.41 21.91 -14.61
CA ARG A 292 28.32 22.50 -15.96
C ARG A 292 29.42 23.52 -16.26
N ALA A 293 30.08 24.05 -15.23
CA ALA A 293 31.26 24.89 -15.43
C ALA A 293 32.44 24.10 -16.02
N VAL A 294 32.50 22.78 -15.81
CA VAL A 294 33.49 21.87 -16.38
C VAL A 294 32.98 21.24 -17.68
N ASP A 295 31.76 20.74 -17.68
CA ASP A 295 31.12 20.16 -18.86
C ASP A 295 29.61 20.47 -18.87
N PRO A 296 29.10 21.22 -19.88
CA PRO A 296 27.70 21.59 -19.99
C PRO A 296 26.72 20.39 -20.11
N ALA A 297 27.22 19.21 -20.49
CA ALA A 297 26.40 17.99 -20.61
C ALA A 297 26.09 17.33 -19.25
N CYS A 298 26.82 17.70 -18.18
CA CYS A 298 26.60 17.17 -16.84
C CYS A 298 25.28 17.68 -16.24
N GLY A 299 24.65 16.83 -15.39
CA GLY A 299 23.40 17.20 -14.75
C GLY A 299 22.91 16.21 -13.71
N VAL A 300 21.76 16.54 -13.12
CA VAL A 300 21.09 15.73 -12.10
C VAL A 300 19.65 15.44 -12.57
N HIS A 301 19.26 14.17 -12.56
CA HIS A 301 17.95 13.73 -13.03
C HIS A 301 17.19 13.03 -11.91
N PHE A 302 15.95 13.47 -11.70
CA PHE A 302 15.05 12.88 -10.71
C PHE A 302 14.01 12.00 -11.41
N GLN A 303 13.93 10.74 -11.01
CA GLN A 303 12.92 9.79 -11.44
C GLN A 303 12.10 9.33 -10.25
N ARG A 304 10.79 9.62 -10.25
CA ARG A 304 9.90 9.15 -9.20
C ARG A 304 9.71 7.64 -9.32
N ILE A 305 10.02 6.90 -8.25
CA ILE A 305 9.86 5.45 -8.14
C ILE A 305 8.43 5.12 -7.71
N SER A 306 7.97 5.73 -6.61
CA SER A 306 6.62 5.53 -6.07
C SER A 306 6.17 6.75 -5.27
N ALA A 307 4.85 6.94 -5.19
CA ALA A 307 4.26 8.00 -4.39
C ALA A 307 2.81 7.66 -4.03
N TYR A 308 2.42 7.90 -2.79
CA TYR A 308 1.03 7.91 -2.36
C TYR A 308 0.84 8.93 -1.23
N PRO A 309 -0.34 9.56 -1.14
CA PRO A 309 -0.64 10.52 -0.09
C PRO A 309 -0.80 9.84 1.26
N GLY A 310 -0.60 10.59 2.33
CA GLY A 310 -1.02 10.17 3.66
C GLY A 310 -2.54 10.17 3.79
N LEU A 311 -3.06 9.42 4.78
CA LEU A 311 -4.46 9.44 5.18
C LEU A 311 -4.63 10.37 6.38
N LEU A 312 -5.51 11.39 6.25
CA LEU A 312 -5.86 12.32 7.33
C LEU A 312 -7.12 11.93 8.10
N GLY A 313 -7.95 11.05 7.52
CA GLY A 313 -9.27 10.70 8.05
C GLY A 313 -10.30 11.79 7.86
N ARG A 314 -10.20 12.58 6.79
CA ARG A 314 -11.14 13.65 6.45
C ARG A 314 -12.54 13.08 6.21
N GLY A 315 -13.54 13.66 6.88
CA GLY A 315 -14.92 13.20 6.74
C GLY A 315 -15.22 11.80 7.29
N ALA A 316 -14.22 11.13 7.89
CA ALA A 316 -14.34 9.74 8.34
C ALA A 316 -14.83 9.58 9.80
N HIS A 317 -15.19 10.67 10.51
CA HIS A 317 -15.55 10.58 11.93
C HIS A 317 -16.72 9.63 12.24
N GLY A 318 -17.75 9.61 11.38
CA GLY A 318 -18.85 8.65 11.51
C GLY A 318 -18.38 7.21 11.32
N LEU A 319 -17.59 6.96 10.26
CA LEU A 319 -17.00 5.65 9.99
C LEU A 319 -16.06 5.17 11.12
N GLN A 320 -15.25 6.07 11.66
CA GLN A 320 -14.33 5.81 12.78
C GLN A 320 -15.10 5.35 14.02
N ARG A 321 -16.10 6.14 14.47
CA ARG A 321 -16.96 5.76 15.61
C ARG A 321 -17.70 4.45 15.37
N PHE A 322 -18.24 4.29 14.18
CA PHE A 322 -18.93 3.08 13.77
C PHE A 322 -18.04 1.84 13.88
N CYS A 323 -16.85 1.88 13.29
CA CYS A 323 -15.92 0.74 13.33
C CYS A 323 -15.34 0.49 14.72
N CYS A 324 -15.06 1.53 15.53
CA CYS A 324 -14.71 1.37 16.94
C CYS A 324 -15.83 0.61 17.72
N GLY A 325 -17.09 0.92 17.42
CA GLY A 325 -18.22 0.19 17.99
C GLY A 325 -18.27 -1.29 17.60
N LEU A 326 -17.89 -1.62 16.36
CA LEU A 326 -17.86 -3.01 15.88
C LEU A 326 -16.67 -3.80 16.44
N THR A 327 -15.49 -3.17 16.55
CA THR A 327 -14.28 -3.85 17.06
C THR A 327 -14.23 -3.93 18.58
N GLY A 328 -15.00 -3.09 19.29
CA GLY A 328 -14.96 -2.94 20.73
C GLY A 328 -13.77 -2.10 21.25
N PHE A 329 -12.85 -1.68 20.39
CA PHE A 329 -11.74 -0.80 20.75
C PHE A 329 -12.19 0.66 20.68
N GLN A 330 -11.96 1.41 21.77
CA GLN A 330 -12.32 2.84 21.81
C GLN A 330 -11.20 3.75 21.33
N ASP A 331 -9.95 3.31 21.48
CA ASP A 331 -8.77 4.08 21.09
C ASP A 331 -8.46 3.85 19.63
N MET A 332 -8.30 4.95 18.90
CA MET A 332 -7.85 4.95 17.50
C MET A 332 -6.34 5.12 17.43
N ILE A 333 -5.73 4.44 16.48
CA ILE A 333 -4.30 4.53 16.21
C ILE A 333 -4.00 5.31 14.93
N THR A 334 -2.73 5.57 14.68
CA THR A 334 -2.18 6.02 13.40
C THR A 334 -1.08 5.07 12.97
N LEU A 335 -0.78 5.05 11.67
CA LEU A 335 0.20 4.13 11.09
C LEU A 335 1.36 4.91 10.49
N SER A 336 2.58 4.42 10.67
CA SER A 336 3.78 4.99 10.06
C SER A 336 4.04 4.43 8.66
N PHE A 337 3.45 3.28 8.32
CA PHE A 337 3.38 2.76 6.96
C PHE A 337 2.16 3.31 6.24
N GLY A 338 2.18 3.29 4.91
CA GLY A 338 1.08 3.80 4.11
C GLY A 338 0.22 2.67 3.57
N THR A 339 -0.98 3.04 3.13
CA THR A 339 -1.96 2.16 2.51
C THR A 339 -2.64 2.89 1.35
N GLU A 340 -3.57 2.21 0.67
CA GLU A 340 -4.41 2.83 -0.36
C GLU A 340 -5.38 3.90 0.19
N GLY A 341 -5.55 3.99 1.52
CA GLY A 341 -6.55 4.85 2.16
C GLY A 341 -6.46 6.32 1.77
N GLY A 342 -5.24 6.88 1.70
CA GLY A 342 -5.04 8.27 1.26
C GLY A 342 -5.44 8.53 -0.19
N LEU A 343 -5.42 7.51 -1.05
CA LEU A 343 -5.88 7.62 -2.45
C LEU A 343 -7.42 7.63 -2.54
N PHE A 344 -8.11 6.86 -1.71
CA PHE A 344 -9.57 6.96 -1.59
C PHE A 344 -10.00 8.31 -1.02
N GLU A 345 -9.32 8.78 0.04
CA GLU A 345 -9.60 10.10 0.63
C GLU A 345 -9.40 11.25 -0.39
N ALA A 346 -8.38 11.15 -1.26
CA ALA A 346 -8.14 12.11 -2.34
C ALA A 346 -9.28 12.18 -3.39
N MET A 347 -10.18 11.18 -3.39
CA MET A 347 -11.40 11.15 -4.20
C MET A 347 -12.66 11.54 -3.42
N ASP A 348 -12.49 12.14 -2.24
CA ASP A 348 -13.57 12.48 -1.31
C ASP A 348 -14.35 11.24 -0.81
N ILE A 349 -13.71 10.08 -0.73
CA ILE A 349 -14.27 8.88 -0.13
C ILE A 349 -13.64 8.71 1.26
N PRO A 350 -14.40 8.89 2.36
CA PRO A 350 -13.90 8.73 3.72
C PRO A 350 -13.29 7.33 3.91
N ALA A 351 -12.09 7.27 4.50
CA ALA A 351 -11.34 6.04 4.64
C ALA A 351 -10.84 5.84 6.08
N ILE A 352 -10.77 4.58 6.50
CA ILE A 352 -10.02 4.12 7.67
C ILE A 352 -9.24 2.86 7.31
N VAL A 353 -8.30 2.51 8.19
CA VAL A 353 -7.62 1.21 8.11
C VAL A 353 -8.04 0.37 9.32
N CYS A 354 -8.49 -0.85 9.06
CA CYS A 354 -8.88 -1.80 10.11
C CYS A 354 -8.88 -3.22 9.54
N GLY A 355 -7.96 -4.05 9.99
CA GLY A 355 -7.85 -5.43 9.53
C GLY A 355 -7.16 -6.34 10.52
N PRO A 356 -7.25 -7.67 10.30
CA PRO A 356 -6.69 -8.68 11.19
C PRO A 356 -5.18 -8.83 10.98
N GLY A 357 -4.50 -9.31 12.03
CA GLY A 357 -3.07 -9.54 12.01
C GLY A 357 -2.24 -8.32 12.42
N SER A 358 -0.94 -8.51 12.49
CA SER A 358 0.02 -7.49 12.90
C SER A 358 1.00 -7.18 11.79
N ILE A 359 1.24 -5.90 11.53
CA ILE A 359 2.26 -5.43 10.58
C ILE A 359 3.68 -5.90 10.95
N GLU A 360 3.92 -6.25 12.21
CA GLU A 360 5.21 -6.79 12.63
C GLU A 360 5.54 -8.14 12.00
N GLN A 361 4.53 -8.86 11.49
CA GLN A 361 4.70 -10.14 10.80
C GLN A 361 4.89 -9.97 9.28
N ALA A 362 4.47 -8.82 8.74
CA ALA A 362 4.59 -8.53 7.32
C ALA A 362 6.06 -8.50 6.85
N HIS A 363 6.30 -8.86 5.59
CA HIS A 363 7.60 -8.78 4.90
C HIS A 363 8.70 -9.68 5.48
N ARG A 364 8.40 -10.52 6.47
CA ARG A 364 9.35 -11.44 7.12
C ARG A 364 9.20 -12.88 6.59
N PRO A 365 10.25 -13.71 6.68
CA PRO A 365 10.07 -15.15 6.53
C PRO A 365 9.17 -15.69 7.63
N ASP A 366 8.46 -16.78 7.35
CA ASP A 366 7.48 -17.38 8.26
C ASP A 366 6.40 -16.39 8.73
N GLU A 367 5.98 -15.50 7.82
CA GLU A 367 4.82 -14.64 8.05
C GLU A 367 3.62 -15.46 8.51
N PHE A 368 2.90 -14.96 9.51
CA PHE A 368 1.73 -15.65 10.05
C PHE A 368 0.63 -14.68 10.46
N ILE A 369 -0.58 -15.21 10.57
CA ILE A 369 -1.69 -14.58 11.26
C ILE A 369 -2.22 -15.52 12.35
N GLU A 370 -2.61 -14.96 13.50
CA GLU A 370 -3.24 -15.73 14.55
C GLU A 370 -4.67 -16.09 14.19
N LEU A 371 -5.12 -17.31 14.51
CA LEU A 371 -6.49 -17.74 14.26
C LEU A 371 -7.52 -16.86 14.99
N ASP A 372 -7.16 -16.32 16.17
CA ASP A 372 -7.99 -15.36 16.90
C ASP A 372 -8.21 -14.07 16.10
N GLN A 373 -7.21 -13.59 15.36
CA GLN A 373 -7.33 -12.40 14.53
C GLN A 373 -8.28 -12.63 13.34
N LEU A 374 -8.23 -13.81 12.71
CA LEU A 374 -9.20 -14.18 11.67
C LEU A 374 -10.61 -14.27 12.25
N ALA A 375 -10.76 -14.88 13.43
CA ALA A 375 -12.06 -14.99 14.11
C ALA A 375 -12.65 -13.63 14.48
N ARG A 376 -11.80 -12.67 14.95
CA ARG A 376 -12.23 -11.29 15.21
C ARG A 376 -12.66 -10.57 13.94
N CYS A 377 -11.96 -10.77 12.83
CA CYS A 377 -12.34 -10.20 11.55
C CYS A 377 -13.64 -10.81 11.03
N ASP A 378 -13.83 -12.12 11.16
CA ASP A 378 -15.10 -12.78 10.82
C ASP A 378 -16.28 -12.23 11.65
N ALA A 379 -16.07 -12.02 12.96
CA ALA A 379 -17.08 -11.39 13.82
C ALA A 379 -17.36 -9.94 13.38
N PHE A 380 -16.31 -9.17 13.07
CA PHE A 380 -16.46 -7.82 12.53
C PHE A 380 -17.31 -7.80 11.25
N MET A 381 -17.12 -8.75 10.33
CA MET A 381 -17.94 -8.86 9.11
C MET A 381 -19.41 -9.14 9.43
N GLN A 382 -19.70 -9.98 10.43
CA GLN A 382 -21.07 -10.27 10.87
C GLN A 382 -21.74 -9.06 11.54
N ASP A 383 -21.00 -8.33 12.37
CA ASP A 383 -21.48 -7.14 13.04
C ASP A 383 -21.70 -5.97 12.04
N LEU A 384 -20.80 -5.81 11.06
CA LEU A 384 -20.97 -4.89 9.95
C LEU A 384 -22.26 -5.20 9.18
N LEU A 385 -22.48 -6.47 8.79
CA LEU A 385 -23.68 -6.89 8.13
C LEU A 385 -24.94 -6.58 8.96
N THR A 386 -24.91 -6.92 10.25
CA THR A 386 -26.02 -6.68 11.17
C THR A 386 -26.37 -5.20 11.27
N ALA A 387 -25.36 -4.34 11.21
CA ALA A 387 -25.54 -2.89 11.25
C ALA A 387 -26.11 -2.34 9.94
N VAL A 388 -25.53 -2.69 8.78
CA VAL A 388 -25.99 -2.17 7.48
C VAL A 388 -27.33 -2.75 7.02
N ALA A 389 -27.74 -3.88 7.59
CA ALA A 389 -29.08 -4.49 7.33
C ALA A 389 -30.22 -3.75 8.03
N LYS A 390 -29.92 -2.86 9.00
CA LYS A 390 -30.96 -2.10 9.70
C LYS A 390 -31.55 -1.03 8.77
N PRO A 391 -32.91 -0.88 8.74
CA PRO A 391 -33.54 0.18 7.97
C PRO A 391 -33.03 1.56 8.37
N GLY A 392 -32.73 2.40 7.38
CA GLY A 392 -32.29 3.77 7.60
C GLY A 392 -30.86 3.89 8.14
N PHE A 393 -29.98 2.88 7.95
CA PHE A 393 -28.56 2.96 8.34
C PHE A 393 -27.89 4.19 7.77
N LYS A 394 -27.13 4.92 8.62
CA LYS A 394 -26.28 6.05 8.26
C LYS A 394 -24.97 6.01 9.03
N LEU A 395 -23.94 6.55 8.44
CA LEU A 395 -22.68 6.85 9.13
C LEU A 395 -22.77 8.30 9.64
N ASP A 396 -23.17 8.46 10.91
CA ASP A 396 -23.33 9.77 11.56
C ASP A 396 -22.00 10.29 12.14
#